data_3716d5dc8343ceb4a7e4825f0bc00e81
#
_entry.id   3716d5dc8343ceb4a7e4825f0bc00e81
#
_cell.length_a   1.000
_cell.length_b   1.000
_cell.length_c   1.000
_cell.angle_alpha   90.00
_cell.angle_beta   90.00
_cell.angle_gamma   90.00
#
_symmetry.space_group_name_H-M   'P 1'
#
loop_
_entity.id
_entity.type
_entity.pdbx_description
1 polymer ?
#
loop_
_entity_poly.entity_id
_entity_poly.type
_entity_poly.pdbx_seq_one_letter_code
_entity_poly.pdbx_strand_id
1 'polypeptide(L)'
;INNKTKIPQEENIKNEINRKIKINNNIKKQIKTECKVISVLGSNGVGKSIYSVCMSNYLNNKKNKILIIDFDILNNSIHTILGISKYNKKKNNKRIINDCIINVDNNISVLTGENIIKKYKKNINYIVKLLEILKEKYDYIIIDTSAECFFDINKTIINKSDINIFLLEANLLEITKATKLLEIYNKNWNIDERKIKIVINKYNKNAISMNIIKKLFSDYEIIGKLEMSNIYNNIINKNNKIIFKNYKNNNEYKKINEKIIKVDFKNSKIKNLINSYLKR
;
A
#
# COMPACT_ATOMS: atom_id res chain seq x y z
N ILE A 1 -15.02 70.84 -4.61
CA ILE A 1 -13.81 70.18 -5.21
C ILE A 1 -13.29 69.19 -4.17
N ASN A 2 -13.66 67.94 -4.28
CA ASN A 2 -13.12 66.84 -3.44
C ASN A 2 -12.66 65.71 -4.37
N ASN A 3 -11.39 65.77 -4.74
CA ASN A 3 -10.68 64.65 -5.37
C ASN A 3 -10.24 63.67 -4.30
N LYS A 4 -10.92 62.49 -4.20
CA LYS A 4 -10.44 61.34 -3.48
C LYS A 4 -9.44 60.58 -4.41
N THR A 5 -8.17 60.77 -4.19
CA THR A 5 -7.11 59.91 -4.74
C THR A 5 -7.21 58.55 -4.07
N LYS A 6 -7.67 57.54 -4.81
CA LYS A 6 -7.65 56.12 -4.40
C LYS A 6 -6.20 55.67 -4.34
N ILE A 7 -5.83 55.06 -3.24
CA ILE A 7 -4.52 54.58 -2.89
C ILE A 7 -4.12 53.40 -3.81
N PRO A 8 -3.02 53.47 -4.59
CA PRO A 8 -2.57 52.37 -5.46
C PRO A 8 -1.98 51.16 -4.72
N GLN A 9 -1.88 51.23 -3.40
CA GLN A 9 -1.23 50.21 -2.58
C GLN A 9 -2.07 48.96 -2.36
N GLU A 10 -3.39 49.05 -2.22
CA GLU A 10 -4.23 47.88 -1.94
C GLU A 10 -4.39 46.93 -3.12
N GLU A 11 -4.39 47.44 -4.32
CA GLU A 11 -4.50 46.63 -5.54
C GLU A 11 -3.20 45.88 -5.84
N ASN A 12 -2.06 46.47 -5.55
CA ASN A 12 -0.74 45.83 -5.63
C ASN A 12 -0.59 44.71 -4.60
N ILE A 13 -1.05 44.92 -3.36
CA ILE A 13 -1.01 43.90 -2.29
C ILE A 13 -1.93 42.75 -2.63
N LYS A 14 -3.14 42.99 -3.14
CA LYS A 14 -4.06 41.92 -3.60
C LYS A 14 -3.46 41.09 -4.76
N ASN A 15 -2.81 41.75 -5.71
CA ASN A 15 -2.17 41.07 -6.84
C ASN A 15 -0.96 40.23 -6.40
N GLU A 16 -0.20 40.69 -5.42
CA GLU A 16 0.92 39.94 -4.86
C GLU A 16 0.47 38.73 -4.02
N ILE A 17 -0.60 38.88 -3.24
CA ILE A 17 -1.24 37.77 -2.49
C ILE A 17 -1.79 36.73 -3.47
N ASN A 18 -2.48 37.15 -4.52
CA ASN A 18 -3.01 36.24 -5.54
C ASN A 18 -1.90 35.54 -6.34
N ARG A 19 -0.77 36.20 -6.61
CA ARG A 19 0.43 35.57 -7.19
C ARG A 19 1.02 34.52 -6.23
N LYS A 20 1.18 34.84 -4.95
CA LYS A 20 1.68 33.89 -3.93
C LYS A 20 0.76 32.69 -3.75
N ILE A 21 -0.56 32.90 -3.79
CA ILE A 21 -1.56 31.81 -3.73
C ILE A 21 -1.50 30.95 -4.99
N LYS A 22 -1.37 31.53 -6.19
CA LYS A 22 -1.18 30.77 -7.44
C LYS A 22 0.12 29.99 -7.45
N ILE A 23 1.23 30.60 -6.99
CA ILE A 23 2.51 29.92 -6.87
C ILE A 23 2.44 28.76 -5.87
N ASN A 24 1.84 28.97 -4.67
CA ASN A 24 1.65 27.91 -3.70
C ASN A 24 0.75 26.78 -4.20
N ASN A 25 -0.30 27.08 -4.95
CA ASN A 25 -1.18 26.08 -5.54
C ASN A 25 -0.49 25.32 -6.69
N ASN A 26 0.36 25.98 -7.47
CA ASN A 26 1.16 25.34 -8.50
C ASN A 26 2.29 24.47 -7.88
N ILE A 27 2.93 24.95 -6.81
CA ILE A 27 3.91 24.17 -6.04
C ILE A 27 3.24 22.97 -5.39
N LYS A 28 2.05 23.10 -4.77
CA LYS A 28 1.28 21.97 -4.26
C LYS A 28 0.84 20.99 -5.35
N LYS A 29 0.57 21.46 -6.56
CA LYS A 29 0.23 20.63 -7.72
C LYS A 29 1.46 19.90 -8.31
N GLN A 30 2.66 20.49 -8.18
CA GLN A 30 3.93 19.88 -8.60
C GLN A 30 4.54 18.94 -7.54
N ILE A 31 4.16 19.07 -6.25
CA ILE A 31 4.55 18.18 -5.15
C ILE A 31 3.44 17.12 -4.92
N LYS A 32 2.70 16.72 -5.93
CA LYS A 32 1.94 15.48 -5.81
C LYS A 32 2.96 14.35 -5.71
N THR A 33 3.15 13.84 -4.50
CA THR A 33 3.99 12.65 -4.27
C THR A 33 3.48 11.56 -5.21
N GLU A 34 4.40 10.97 -5.97
CA GLU A 34 4.08 9.86 -6.86
C GLU A 34 3.40 8.74 -6.05
N CYS A 35 2.29 8.22 -6.58
CA CYS A 35 1.55 7.13 -5.93
C CYS A 35 2.46 5.92 -5.73
N LYS A 36 2.42 5.31 -4.55
CA LYS A 36 3.21 4.12 -4.23
C LYS A 36 2.37 2.86 -4.28
N VAL A 37 2.86 1.89 -5.04
CA VAL A 37 2.26 0.55 -5.14
C VAL A 37 3.04 -0.41 -4.24
N ILE A 38 2.35 -0.99 -3.26
CA ILE A 38 2.92 -1.89 -2.27
C ILE A 38 2.19 -3.22 -2.36
N SER A 39 2.88 -4.30 -2.72
CA SER A 39 2.31 -5.64 -2.66
C SER A 39 2.65 -6.33 -1.35
N VAL A 40 1.70 -7.13 -0.85
CA VAL A 40 1.86 -7.94 0.35
C VAL A 40 1.89 -9.41 -0.05
N LEU A 41 3.02 -10.06 0.19
CA LEU A 41 3.38 -11.39 -0.28
C LEU A 41 3.55 -12.36 0.88
N GLY A 42 3.60 -13.65 0.58
CA GLY A 42 3.87 -14.72 1.54
C GLY A 42 2.94 -15.91 1.36
N SER A 43 3.17 -16.99 2.10
CA SER A 43 2.37 -18.21 2.05
C SER A 43 0.94 -18.03 2.54
N ASN A 44 0.10 -19.07 2.38
CA ASN A 44 -1.26 -19.06 2.92
C ASN A 44 -1.22 -19.03 4.47
N GLY A 45 -2.13 -18.25 5.05
CA GLY A 45 -2.29 -18.16 6.51
C GLY A 45 -1.29 -17.24 7.22
N VAL A 46 -0.25 -16.73 6.54
CA VAL A 46 0.78 -15.87 7.17
C VAL A 46 0.28 -14.50 7.61
N GLY A 47 -0.95 -14.10 7.22
CA GLY A 47 -1.59 -12.86 7.65
C GLY A 47 -1.54 -11.70 6.67
N LYS A 48 -1.37 -11.96 5.37
CA LYS A 48 -1.28 -10.93 4.32
C LYS A 48 -2.44 -9.94 4.36
N SER A 49 -3.67 -10.41 4.29
CA SER A 49 -4.88 -9.56 4.24
C SER A 49 -5.03 -8.69 5.48
N ILE A 50 -4.75 -9.25 6.67
CA ILE A 50 -4.76 -8.48 7.92
C ILE A 50 -3.70 -7.39 7.88
N TYR A 51 -2.49 -7.75 7.43
CA TYR A 51 -1.39 -6.79 7.31
C TYR A 51 -1.75 -5.65 6.34
N SER A 52 -2.34 -5.97 5.19
CA SER A 52 -2.79 -5.00 4.17
C SER A 52 -3.79 -4.00 4.73
N VAL A 53 -4.79 -4.49 5.48
CA VAL A 53 -5.79 -3.64 6.16
C VAL A 53 -5.14 -2.78 7.24
N CYS A 54 -4.26 -3.33 8.05
CA CYS A 54 -3.58 -2.58 9.11
C CYS A 54 -2.66 -1.49 8.55
N MET A 55 -1.96 -1.79 7.46
CA MET A 55 -1.12 -0.82 6.76
C MET A 55 -1.95 0.32 6.18
N SER A 56 -3.11 0.03 5.58
CA SER A 56 -4.00 1.06 5.06
C SER A 56 -4.45 2.03 6.15
N ASN A 57 -4.73 1.52 7.35
CA ASN A 57 -5.08 2.37 8.49
C ASN A 57 -3.94 3.24 8.98
N TYR A 58 -2.75 2.68 9.04
CA TYR A 58 -1.57 3.44 9.41
C TYR A 58 -1.35 4.61 8.44
N LEU A 59 -1.51 4.38 7.14
CA LEU A 59 -1.37 5.39 6.10
C LEU A 59 -2.51 6.42 6.13
N ASN A 60 -3.74 5.99 6.43
CA ASN A 60 -4.92 6.86 6.56
C ASN A 60 -4.74 7.91 7.66
N ASN A 61 -4.09 7.56 8.77
CA ASN A 61 -3.79 8.53 9.86
C ASN A 61 -2.95 9.72 9.38
N LYS A 62 -2.30 9.61 8.23
CA LYS A 62 -1.53 10.67 7.56
C LYS A 62 -2.33 11.43 6.50
N LYS A 63 -3.65 11.21 6.43
CA LYS A 63 -4.58 11.81 5.46
C LYS A 63 -4.29 11.43 3.99
N ASN A 64 -3.62 10.31 3.76
CA ASN A 64 -3.39 9.79 2.41
C ASN A 64 -4.66 9.12 1.86
N LYS A 65 -4.86 9.18 0.55
CA LYS A 65 -5.87 8.42 -0.17
C LYS A 65 -5.33 7.04 -0.52
N ILE A 66 -6.00 5.99 -0.05
CA ILE A 66 -5.51 4.63 -0.10
C ILE A 66 -6.50 3.74 -0.85
N LEU A 67 -5.98 2.92 -1.76
CA LEU A 67 -6.73 1.84 -2.38
C LEU A 67 -6.14 0.50 -1.93
N ILE A 68 -6.98 -0.38 -1.42
CA ILE A 68 -6.64 -1.79 -1.22
C ILE A 68 -7.18 -2.57 -2.42
N ILE A 69 -6.33 -3.35 -3.08
CA ILE A 69 -6.74 -4.27 -4.13
C ILE A 69 -6.60 -5.69 -3.59
N ASP A 70 -7.73 -6.39 -3.47
CA ASP A 70 -7.77 -7.79 -3.02
C ASP A 70 -7.64 -8.72 -4.24
N PHE A 71 -6.44 -9.23 -4.48
CA PHE A 71 -6.17 -10.22 -5.52
C PHE A 71 -6.19 -11.66 -5.02
N ASP A 72 -6.50 -11.92 -3.74
CA ASP A 72 -6.82 -13.26 -3.27
C ASP A 72 -8.26 -13.64 -3.66
N ILE A 73 -8.43 -14.02 -4.92
CA ILE A 73 -9.74 -14.24 -5.54
C ILE A 73 -10.50 -15.40 -4.89
N LEU A 74 -9.79 -16.38 -4.38
CA LEU A 74 -10.38 -17.57 -3.77
C LEU A 74 -10.94 -17.27 -2.39
N ASN A 75 -10.26 -16.42 -1.61
CA ASN A 75 -10.61 -16.20 -0.22
C ASN A 75 -11.34 -14.88 0.05
N ASN A 76 -11.15 -13.84 -0.79
CA ASN A 76 -11.78 -12.51 -0.63
C ASN A 76 -11.77 -12.00 0.82
N SER A 77 -10.64 -12.18 1.51
CA SER A 77 -10.50 -11.98 2.96
C SER A 77 -10.70 -10.52 3.39
N ILE A 78 -10.34 -9.57 2.54
CA ILE A 78 -10.43 -8.13 2.83
C ILE A 78 -11.88 -7.71 3.12
N HIS A 79 -12.85 -8.24 2.36
CA HIS A 79 -14.28 -7.95 2.60
C HIS A 79 -14.73 -8.37 3.99
N THR A 80 -14.35 -9.59 4.39
CA THR A 80 -14.69 -10.15 5.68
C THR A 80 -14.06 -9.35 6.81
N ILE A 81 -12.77 -9.03 6.68
CA ILE A 81 -12.01 -8.26 7.68
C ILE A 81 -12.62 -6.87 7.87
N LEU A 82 -13.03 -6.22 6.79
CA LEU A 82 -13.58 -4.86 6.83
C LEU A 82 -15.08 -4.82 7.12
N GLY A 83 -15.75 -5.98 7.24
CA GLY A 83 -17.21 -6.06 7.45
C GLY A 83 -18.00 -5.44 6.30
N ILE A 84 -17.47 -5.48 5.08
CA ILE A 84 -18.16 -4.97 3.91
C ILE A 84 -19.25 -5.99 3.54
N SER A 85 -20.53 -5.61 3.66
CA SER A 85 -21.63 -6.44 3.19
C SER A 85 -21.46 -6.74 1.71
N LYS A 86 -21.74 -8.01 1.29
CA LYS A 86 -21.64 -8.44 -0.10
C LYS A 86 -22.23 -7.37 -1.00
N TYR A 87 -21.40 -6.81 -1.86
CA TYR A 87 -21.78 -5.78 -2.81
C TYR A 87 -23.07 -6.16 -3.53
N ASN A 88 -24.12 -5.37 -3.37
CA ASN A 88 -25.37 -5.56 -4.11
C ASN A 88 -25.07 -5.54 -5.60
N LYS A 89 -25.14 -6.72 -6.22
CA LYS A 89 -24.94 -6.93 -7.64
C LYS A 89 -26.04 -6.20 -8.42
N LYS A 90 -25.94 -4.88 -8.60
CA LYS A 90 -26.70 -4.26 -9.67
C LYS A 90 -26.19 -4.87 -10.97
N LYS A 91 -27.08 -5.62 -11.63
CA LYS A 91 -26.84 -6.34 -12.90
C LYS A 91 -26.68 -5.37 -14.08
N ASN A 92 -25.68 -4.51 -14.08
CA ASN A 92 -25.37 -3.70 -15.26
C ASN A 92 -24.13 -4.27 -15.94
N ASN A 93 -24.31 -4.83 -17.11
CA ASN A 93 -23.28 -5.49 -17.94
C ASN A 93 -22.15 -4.56 -18.45
N LYS A 94 -22.23 -3.25 -18.18
CA LYS A 94 -21.21 -2.24 -18.55
C LYS A 94 -20.67 -1.54 -17.32
N ARG A 95 -20.09 -2.28 -16.35
CA ARG A 95 -19.47 -1.63 -15.20
C ARG A 95 -18.14 -0.98 -15.57
N ILE A 96 -18.08 0.30 -15.36
CA ILE A 96 -16.81 1.05 -15.31
C ILE A 96 -16.09 0.60 -14.03
N ILE A 97 -14.74 0.54 -14.02
CA ILE A 97 -13.97 0.12 -12.84
C ILE A 97 -14.30 0.92 -11.59
N ASN A 98 -14.62 2.20 -11.75
CA ASN A 98 -15.02 3.06 -10.64
C ASN A 98 -16.25 2.51 -9.87
N ASP A 99 -17.16 1.81 -10.57
CA ASP A 99 -18.35 1.21 -9.95
C ASP A 99 -18.02 -0.05 -9.12
N CYS A 100 -16.81 -0.56 -9.27
CA CYS A 100 -16.30 -1.73 -8.53
C CYS A 100 -15.48 -1.34 -7.30
N ILE A 101 -15.19 -0.05 -7.12
CA ILE A 101 -14.45 0.47 -5.97
C ILE A 101 -15.46 0.79 -4.87
N ILE A 102 -15.23 0.22 -3.68
CA ILE A 102 -16.05 0.41 -2.50
C ILE A 102 -15.32 1.35 -1.55
N ASN A 103 -15.93 2.47 -1.20
CA ASN A 103 -15.39 3.36 -0.17
C ASN A 103 -15.74 2.78 1.21
N VAL A 104 -14.71 2.53 2.01
CA VAL A 104 -14.83 1.94 3.35
C VAL A 104 -14.76 3.02 4.42
N ASP A 105 -13.92 4.01 4.18
CA ASP A 105 -13.73 5.18 5.04
C ASP A 105 -13.43 6.39 4.14
N ASN A 106 -13.34 7.59 4.72
CA ASN A 106 -13.12 8.84 3.98
C ASN A 106 -11.95 8.79 2.99
N ASN A 107 -10.90 8.05 3.31
CA ASN A 107 -9.68 7.96 2.50
C ASN A 107 -9.31 6.53 2.12
N ILE A 108 -10.07 5.51 2.54
CA ILE A 108 -9.78 4.11 2.23
C ILE A 108 -10.86 3.54 1.30
N SER A 109 -10.43 3.04 0.17
CA SER A 109 -11.26 2.35 -0.81
C SER A 109 -10.76 0.93 -1.03
N VAL A 110 -11.64 0.04 -1.45
CA VAL A 110 -11.34 -1.38 -1.74
C VAL A 110 -11.81 -1.72 -3.15
N LEU A 111 -10.95 -2.41 -3.89
CA LEU A 111 -11.25 -2.99 -5.19
C LEU A 111 -10.97 -4.50 -5.15
N THR A 112 -11.95 -5.33 -5.54
CA THR A 112 -11.77 -6.78 -5.54
C THR A 112 -11.21 -7.30 -6.84
N GLY A 113 -10.28 -8.25 -6.76
CA GLY A 113 -9.69 -8.92 -7.91
C GLY A 113 -10.71 -9.72 -8.73
N GLU A 114 -11.75 -10.26 -8.09
CA GLU A 114 -12.86 -10.94 -8.76
C GLU A 114 -13.50 -10.05 -9.85
N ASN A 115 -13.72 -8.78 -9.54
CA ASN A 115 -14.27 -7.82 -10.49
C ASN A 115 -13.29 -7.54 -11.64
N ILE A 116 -12.00 -7.49 -11.34
CA ILE A 116 -10.94 -7.27 -12.34
C ILE A 116 -10.88 -8.48 -13.29
N ILE A 117 -10.82 -9.70 -12.76
CA ILE A 117 -10.65 -10.91 -13.56
C ILE A 117 -11.90 -11.24 -14.36
N LYS A 118 -13.09 -11.10 -13.81
CA LYS A 118 -14.34 -11.33 -14.56
C LYS A 118 -14.46 -10.43 -15.78
N LYS A 119 -14.01 -9.19 -15.69
CA LYS A 119 -14.13 -8.22 -16.77
C LYS A 119 -13.01 -8.37 -17.81
N TYR A 120 -11.83 -8.80 -17.38
CA TYR A 120 -10.60 -8.66 -18.19
C TYR A 120 -9.86 -9.97 -18.38
N LYS A 121 -10.58 -11.09 -18.35
CA LYS A 121 -10.07 -12.45 -18.56
C LYS A 121 -8.77 -12.46 -19.40
N LYS A 122 -7.62 -12.72 -18.74
CA LYS A 122 -6.32 -13.05 -19.37
C LYS A 122 -5.48 -11.91 -19.98
N ASN A 123 -5.92 -10.66 -20.03
CA ASN A 123 -5.06 -9.61 -20.63
C ASN A 123 -4.25 -8.87 -19.53
N ILE A 124 -3.02 -9.32 -19.31
CA ILE A 124 -2.05 -8.76 -18.35
C ILE A 124 -1.81 -7.26 -18.61
N ASN A 125 -1.77 -6.84 -19.88
CA ASN A 125 -1.59 -5.44 -20.25
C ASN A 125 -2.69 -4.55 -19.69
N TYR A 126 -3.87 -5.11 -19.44
CA TYR A 126 -4.96 -4.37 -18.84
C TYR A 126 -4.72 -4.08 -17.36
N ILE A 127 -4.16 -5.03 -16.61
CA ILE A 127 -3.82 -4.83 -15.18
C ILE A 127 -2.79 -3.70 -15.05
N VAL A 128 -1.82 -3.67 -15.95
CA VAL A 128 -0.82 -2.60 -15.98
C VAL A 128 -1.48 -1.25 -16.24
N LYS A 129 -2.34 -1.15 -17.28
CA LYS A 129 -3.08 0.09 -17.58
C LYS A 129 -3.99 0.51 -16.44
N LEU A 130 -4.63 -0.47 -15.78
CA LEU A 130 -5.48 -0.19 -14.61
C LEU A 130 -4.67 0.42 -13.48
N LEU A 131 -3.52 -0.15 -13.15
CA LEU A 131 -2.64 0.39 -12.11
C LEU A 131 -2.21 1.83 -12.42
N GLU A 132 -1.86 2.13 -13.68
CA GLU A 132 -1.49 3.50 -14.08
C GLU A 132 -2.66 4.50 -13.88
N ILE A 133 -3.89 4.13 -14.26
CA ILE A 133 -5.08 4.96 -14.04
C ILE A 133 -5.35 5.17 -12.53
N LEU A 134 -5.15 4.12 -11.72
CA LEU A 134 -5.38 4.18 -10.29
C LEU A 134 -4.32 5.01 -9.56
N LYS A 135 -3.07 4.99 -10.03
CA LYS A 135 -1.98 5.82 -9.49
C LYS A 135 -2.28 7.33 -9.58
N GLU A 136 -3.09 7.76 -10.53
CA GLU A 136 -3.49 9.17 -10.63
C GLU A 136 -4.44 9.62 -9.51
N LYS A 137 -5.14 8.66 -8.86
CA LYS A 137 -6.24 8.93 -7.92
C LYS A 137 -5.88 8.71 -6.47
N TYR A 138 -4.90 7.86 -6.20
CA TYR A 138 -4.52 7.44 -4.86
C TYR A 138 -3.05 7.80 -4.57
N ASP A 139 -2.75 7.99 -3.28
CA ASP A 139 -1.38 8.22 -2.82
C ASP A 139 -0.68 6.87 -2.57
N TYR A 140 -1.45 5.86 -2.15
CA TYR A 140 -0.98 4.48 -1.94
C TYR A 140 -1.96 3.48 -2.54
N ILE A 141 -1.41 2.46 -3.19
CA ILE A 141 -2.14 1.27 -3.62
C ILE A 141 -1.53 0.08 -2.91
N ILE A 142 -2.29 -0.58 -2.04
CA ILE A 142 -1.86 -1.78 -1.32
C ILE A 142 -2.50 -2.97 -2.02
N ILE A 143 -1.69 -3.94 -2.45
CA ILE A 143 -2.17 -5.11 -3.18
C ILE A 143 -1.99 -6.34 -2.28
N ASP A 144 -3.12 -6.90 -1.83
CA ASP A 144 -3.16 -8.19 -1.15
C ASP A 144 -3.11 -9.31 -2.19
N THR A 145 -2.02 -10.07 -2.22
CA THR A 145 -1.81 -11.11 -3.24
C THR A 145 -2.24 -12.48 -2.75
N SER A 146 -2.64 -13.35 -3.70
CA SER A 146 -2.78 -14.78 -3.39
C SER A 146 -1.40 -15.40 -3.10
N ALA A 147 -1.39 -16.51 -2.36
CA ALA A 147 -0.13 -17.24 -2.10
C ALA A 147 0.34 -18.08 -3.29
N GLU A 148 -0.51 -18.24 -4.30
CA GLU A 148 -0.23 -19.09 -5.46
C GLU A 148 0.68 -18.35 -6.43
N CYS A 149 1.87 -18.91 -6.64
CA CYS A 149 2.90 -18.34 -7.51
C CYS A 149 2.76 -18.70 -9.01
N PHE A 150 1.66 -19.40 -9.39
CA PHE A 150 1.50 -19.88 -10.77
C PHE A 150 0.81 -18.92 -11.71
N PHE A 151 0.35 -17.77 -11.23
CA PHE A 151 -0.38 -16.83 -12.05
C PHE A 151 0.53 -15.71 -12.59
N ASP A 152 0.55 -15.53 -13.91
CA ASP A 152 1.22 -14.39 -14.55
C ASP A 152 0.80 -13.03 -14.00
N ILE A 153 -0.40 -12.98 -13.43
CA ILE A 153 -0.93 -11.81 -12.74
C ILE A 153 -0.07 -11.46 -11.52
N ASN A 154 0.28 -12.45 -10.68
CA ASN A 154 1.11 -12.22 -9.48
C ASN A 154 2.50 -11.74 -9.89
N LYS A 155 3.11 -12.38 -10.89
CA LYS A 155 4.39 -11.93 -11.44
C LYS A 155 4.33 -10.47 -11.89
N THR A 156 3.28 -10.10 -12.62
CA THR A 156 3.09 -8.73 -13.13
C THR A 156 2.92 -7.72 -11.99
N ILE A 157 2.09 -8.04 -10.99
CA ILE A 157 1.84 -7.19 -9.82
C ILE A 157 3.14 -6.95 -9.05
N ILE A 158 3.87 -8.03 -8.73
CA ILE A 158 5.10 -7.97 -7.95
C ILE A 158 6.16 -7.13 -8.67
N ASN A 159 6.31 -7.30 -9.98
CA ASN A 159 7.22 -6.50 -10.81
C ASN A 159 6.86 -5.01 -10.85
N LYS A 160 5.56 -4.71 -10.94
CA LYS A 160 5.05 -3.33 -11.05
C LYS A 160 4.93 -2.63 -9.71
N SER A 161 5.07 -3.35 -8.60
CA SER A 161 5.10 -2.76 -7.27
C SER A 161 6.42 -2.04 -7.01
N ASP A 162 6.34 -0.94 -6.29
CA ASP A 162 7.51 -0.17 -5.85
C ASP A 162 8.19 -0.88 -4.67
N ILE A 163 7.38 -1.51 -3.80
CA ILE A 163 7.83 -2.26 -2.62
C ILE A 163 7.00 -3.55 -2.52
N ASN A 164 7.68 -4.65 -2.25
CA ASN A 164 7.10 -5.96 -2.00
C ASN A 164 7.34 -6.36 -0.55
N ILE A 165 6.30 -6.38 0.28
CA ILE A 165 6.38 -6.80 1.67
C ILE A 165 6.14 -8.29 1.74
N PHE A 166 7.16 -9.05 2.07
CA PHE A 166 7.08 -10.50 2.22
C PHE A 166 6.90 -10.86 3.68
N LEU A 167 5.72 -11.39 4.02
CA LEU A 167 5.41 -11.86 5.36
C LEU A 167 5.90 -13.29 5.56
N LEU A 168 6.57 -13.53 6.68
CA LEU A 168 7.17 -14.81 7.04
C LEU A 168 6.87 -15.14 8.50
N GLU A 169 6.39 -16.35 8.80
CA GLU A 169 6.36 -16.88 10.16
C GLU A 169 7.70 -17.59 10.48
N ALA A 170 8.20 -17.39 11.68
CA ALA A 170 9.50 -17.92 12.11
C ALA A 170 9.41 -19.37 12.57
N ASN A 171 8.89 -20.28 11.74
CA ASN A 171 8.87 -21.72 11.93
C ASN A 171 9.45 -22.45 10.71
N LEU A 172 9.90 -23.67 10.89
CA LEU A 172 10.62 -24.44 9.87
C LEU A 172 9.82 -24.61 8.58
N LEU A 173 8.53 -24.92 8.69
CA LEU A 173 7.65 -25.13 7.53
C LEU A 173 7.52 -23.85 6.68
N GLU A 174 7.26 -22.71 7.33
CA GLU A 174 7.08 -21.45 6.65
C GLU A 174 8.41 -20.91 6.08
N ILE A 175 9.53 -21.12 6.76
CA ILE A 175 10.87 -20.80 6.22
C ILE A 175 11.13 -21.58 4.95
N THR A 176 10.84 -22.89 4.93
CA THR A 176 11.01 -23.74 3.74
C THR A 176 10.14 -23.24 2.56
N LYS A 177 8.88 -22.89 2.83
CA LYS A 177 7.99 -22.32 1.79
C LYS A 177 8.50 -20.97 1.30
N ALA A 178 8.93 -20.11 2.21
CA ALA A 178 9.45 -18.78 1.89
C ALA A 178 10.69 -18.86 1.00
N THR A 179 11.63 -19.75 1.32
CA THR A 179 12.83 -19.96 0.52
C THR A 179 12.47 -20.33 -0.92
N LYS A 180 11.55 -21.28 -1.11
CA LYS A 180 11.06 -21.67 -2.44
C LYS A 180 10.39 -20.54 -3.19
N LEU A 181 9.52 -19.75 -2.51
CA LEU A 181 8.84 -18.62 -3.12
C LEU A 181 9.83 -17.52 -3.54
N LEU A 182 10.76 -17.16 -2.68
CA LEU A 182 11.78 -16.15 -2.96
C LEU A 182 12.71 -16.59 -4.09
N GLU A 183 13.03 -17.88 -4.16
CA GLU A 183 13.80 -18.46 -5.29
C GLU A 183 13.03 -18.30 -6.61
N ILE A 184 11.72 -18.59 -6.65
CA ILE A 184 10.88 -18.38 -7.82
C ILE A 184 10.86 -16.89 -8.21
N TYR A 185 10.69 -16.01 -7.23
CA TYR A 185 10.63 -14.56 -7.49
C TYR A 185 11.95 -14.05 -8.08
N ASN A 186 13.08 -14.50 -7.55
CA ASN A 186 14.40 -14.11 -8.05
C ASN A 186 14.71 -14.78 -9.39
N LYS A 187 14.81 -16.12 -9.42
CA LYS A 187 15.34 -16.86 -10.58
C LYS A 187 14.37 -16.91 -11.76
N ASN A 188 13.07 -17.14 -11.49
CA ASN A 188 12.09 -17.36 -12.56
C ASN A 188 11.38 -16.08 -12.98
N TRP A 189 11.17 -15.13 -12.06
CA TRP A 189 10.43 -13.92 -12.32
C TRP A 189 11.31 -12.68 -12.46
N ASN A 190 12.58 -12.79 -12.12
CA ASN A 190 13.58 -11.71 -12.18
C ASN A 190 13.11 -10.46 -11.39
N ILE A 191 12.59 -10.69 -10.19
CA ILE A 191 12.20 -9.63 -9.27
C ILE A 191 13.45 -9.05 -8.60
N ASP A 192 13.55 -7.73 -8.59
CA ASP A 192 14.62 -7.03 -7.87
C ASP A 192 14.50 -7.28 -6.36
N GLU A 193 15.47 -7.96 -5.78
CA GLU A 193 15.54 -8.30 -4.35
C GLU A 193 15.47 -7.07 -3.46
N ARG A 194 16.00 -5.94 -3.92
CA ARG A 194 15.98 -4.67 -3.19
C ARG A 194 14.56 -4.14 -2.96
N LYS A 195 13.61 -4.54 -3.82
CA LYS A 195 12.19 -4.22 -3.65
C LYS A 195 11.50 -5.12 -2.62
N ILE A 196 12.07 -6.26 -2.27
CA ILE A 196 11.50 -7.21 -1.32
C ILE A 196 11.95 -6.86 0.09
N LYS A 197 10.98 -6.63 0.99
CA LYS A 197 11.22 -6.33 2.40
C LYS A 197 10.54 -7.40 3.25
N ILE A 198 11.32 -8.13 4.04
CA ILE A 198 10.79 -9.21 4.87
C ILE A 198 10.30 -8.65 6.21
N VAL A 199 9.08 -9.05 6.59
CA VAL A 199 8.51 -8.83 7.92
C VAL A 199 8.23 -10.18 8.56
N ILE A 200 8.81 -10.42 9.71
CA ILE A 200 8.51 -11.63 10.50
C ILE A 200 7.20 -11.39 11.23
N ASN A 201 6.19 -12.18 10.87
CA ASN A 201 4.86 -12.08 11.48
C ASN A 201 4.59 -13.22 12.48
N LYS A 202 3.68 -13.02 13.42
CA LYS A 202 3.28 -13.97 14.45
C LYS A 202 4.46 -14.54 15.26
N TYR A 203 5.47 -13.70 15.48
CA TYR A 203 6.65 -14.10 16.26
C TYR A 203 6.26 -14.44 17.69
N ASN A 204 6.75 -15.54 18.22
CA ASN A 204 6.44 -16.02 19.57
C ASN A 204 7.67 -16.69 20.21
N LYS A 205 7.56 -17.11 21.48
CA LYS A 205 8.64 -17.71 22.25
C LYS A 205 9.23 -19.00 21.67
N ASN A 206 8.45 -19.73 20.88
CA ASN A 206 8.85 -20.98 20.24
C ASN A 206 9.40 -20.76 18.81
N ALA A 207 9.48 -19.50 18.37
CA ALA A 207 9.92 -19.13 17.03
C ALA A 207 11.42 -19.38 16.85
N ILE A 208 11.82 -19.66 15.60
CA ILE A 208 13.24 -19.71 15.22
C ILE A 208 13.86 -18.32 15.49
N SER A 209 15.05 -18.31 16.06
CA SER A 209 15.69 -17.06 16.49
C SER A 209 15.95 -16.11 15.31
N MET A 210 15.83 -14.81 15.58
CA MET A 210 16.06 -13.77 14.58
C MET A 210 17.47 -13.83 13.96
N ASN A 211 18.46 -14.31 14.71
CA ASN A 211 19.84 -14.44 14.21
C ASN A 211 19.93 -15.51 13.11
N ILE A 212 19.22 -16.62 13.28
CA ILE A 212 19.15 -17.69 12.27
C ILE A 212 18.41 -17.17 11.03
N ILE A 213 17.26 -16.51 11.22
CA ILE A 213 16.46 -15.97 10.12
C ILE A 213 17.27 -14.95 9.30
N LYS A 214 18.00 -14.05 9.97
CA LYS A 214 18.87 -13.07 9.30
C LYS A 214 19.99 -13.72 8.48
N LYS A 215 20.52 -14.85 8.93
CA LYS A 215 21.53 -15.61 8.17
C LYS A 215 20.92 -16.29 6.94
N LEU A 216 19.73 -16.89 7.11
CA LEU A 216 19.04 -17.60 6.02
C LEU A 216 18.57 -16.68 4.89
N PHE A 217 18.18 -15.44 5.23
CA PHE A 217 17.68 -14.44 4.29
C PHE A 217 18.59 -13.21 4.22
N SER A 218 19.92 -13.45 4.19
CA SER A 218 20.95 -12.39 4.18
C SER A 218 20.83 -11.44 2.98
N ASP A 219 20.31 -11.92 1.86
CA ASP A 219 20.17 -11.16 0.61
C ASP A 219 18.97 -10.20 0.66
N TYR A 220 18.12 -10.32 1.68
CA TYR A 220 16.91 -9.53 1.83
C TYR A 220 16.93 -8.63 3.08
N GLU A 221 16.36 -7.46 2.98
CA GLU A 221 16.19 -6.58 4.13
C GLU A 221 15.04 -7.04 5.03
N ILE A 222 15.37 -7.49 6.25
CA ILE A 222 14.38 -7.78 7.29
C ILE A 222 14.07 -6.48 8.05
N ILE A 223 12.91 -5.89 7.77
CA ILE A 223 12.54 -4.57 8.29
C ILE A 223 11.95 -4.59 9.70
N GLY A 224 11.51 -5.76 10.18
CA GLY A 224 11.03 -5.90 11.57
C GLY A 224 10.35 -7.22 11.85
N LYS A 225 9.88 -7.34 13.08
CA LYS A 225 9.05 -8.47 13.55
C LYS A 225 7.77 -7.94 14.19
N LEU A 226 6.71 -8.70 14.07
CA LEU A 226 5.42 -8.49 14.72
C LEU A 226 5.13 -9.68 15.61
N GLU A 227 4.88 -9.44 16.88
CA GLU A 227 4.58 -10.51 17.82
C GLU A 227 3.18 -11.07 17.59
N MET A 228 3.03 -12.36 17.91
CA MET A 228 1.73 -13.02 17.87
C MET A 228 0.80 -12.39 18.90
N SER A 229 -0.34 -11.89 18.44
CA SER A 229 -1.32 -11.21 19.30
C SER A 229 -2.70 -11.82 19.14
N ASN A 230 -3.39 -12.03 20.26
CA ASN A 230 -4.81 -12.45 20.28
C ASN A 230 -5.75 -11.40 19.66
N ILE A 231 -5.27 -10.17 19.45
CA ILE A 231 -6.02 -9.13 18.74
C ILE A 231 -6.41 -9.61 17.34
N TYR A 232 -5.56 -10.40 16.66
CA TYR A 232 -5.85 -10.96 15.34
C TYR A 232 -7.07 -11.89 15.36
N ASN A 233 -7.19 -12.74 16.37
CA ASN A 233 -8.35 -13.63 16.53
C ASN A 233 -9.65 -12.84 16.79
N ASN A 234 -9.56 -11.75 17.54
CA ASN A 234 -10.69 -10.86 17.78
C ASN A 234 -11.12 -10.08 16.52
N ILE A 235 -10.18 -9.78 15.65
CA ILE A 235 -10.41 -9.12 14.35
C ILE A 235 -11.26 -10.03 13.45
N ILE A 236 -10.85 -11.29 13.31
CA ILE A 236 -11.50 -12.25 12.43
C ILE A 236 -12.91 -12.59 12.94
N ASN A 237 -13.09 -12.70 14.27
CA ASN A 237 -14.31 -13.21 14.87
C ASN A 237 -15.39 -12.15 15.16
N LYS A 238 -15.08 -10.87 15.17
CA LYS A 238 -16.01 -9.83 15.67
C LYS A 238 -16.48 -8.80 14.65
N ASN A 239 -16.21 -8.93 13.36
CA ASN A 239 -16.66 -7.99 12.30
C ASN A 239 -16.54 -6.50 12.70
N ASN A 240 -15.46 -6.10 13.36
CA ASN A 240 -15.45 -4.84 14.08
C ASN A 240 -14.56 -3.77 13.42
N LYS A 241 -15.13 -2.59 13.19
CA LYS A 241 -14.43 -1.29 13.03
C LYS A 241 -13.40 -1.01 14.14
N ILE A 242 -13.35 -1.81 15.20
CA ILE A 242 -12.40 -1.79 16.33
C ILE A 242 -10.95 -2.10 15.90
N ILE A 243 -10.76 -2.81 14.80
CA ILE A 243 -9.44 -3.11 14.20
C ILE A 243 -8.61 -1.85 14.07
N PHE A 244 -9.26 -0.78 13.65
CA PHE A 244 -8.64 0.48 13.34
C PHE A 244 -8.10 1.23 14.58
N LYS A 245 -8.67 1.03 15.77
CA LYS A 245 -8.23 1.71 16.99
C LYS A 245 -7.05 1.03 17.68
N ASN A 246 -7.00 -0.30 17.71
CA ASN A 246 -6.01 -1.03 18.50
C ASN A 246 -4.62 -1.08 17.87
N TYR A 247 -4.50 -0.95 16.54
CA TYR A 247 -3.21 -0.91 15.85
C TYR A 247 -2.45 0.41 16.04
N LYS A 248 -3.13 1.49 16.40
CA LYS A 248 -2.46 2.77 16.68
C LYS A 248 -1.42 2.67 17.80
N ASN A 249 -1.58 1.70 18.71
CA ASN A 249 -0.74 1.53 19.89
C ASN A 249 0.38 0.49 19.72
N ASN A 250 0.48 -0.20 18.57
CA ASN A 250 1.56 -1.15 18.34
C ASN A 250 2.80 -0.42 17.78
N ASN A 251 3.78 -0.17 18.67
CA ASN A 251 5.02 0.52 18.33
C ASN A 251 5.87 -0.22 17.27
N GLU A 252 5.85 -1.56 17.25
CA GLU A 252 6.62 -2.35 16.28
C GLU A 252 6.02 -2.18 14.88
N TYR A 253 4.71 -2.26 14.77
CA TYR A 253 4.00 -2.04 13.53
C TYR A 253 4.24 -0.64 12.96
N LYS A 254 4.18 0.38 13.83
CA LYS A 254 4.51 1.76 13.47
C LYS A 254 5.93 1.90 12.94
N LYS A 255 6.93 1.31 13.65
CA LYS A 255 8.34 1.35 13.23
C LYS A 255 8.57 0.68 11.88
N ILE A 256 7.90 -0.46 11.60
CA ILE A 256 8.00 -1.16 10.33
C ILE A 256 7.46 -0.27 9.20
N ASN A 257 6.25 0.27 9.36
CA ASN A 257 5.65 1.12 8.35
C ASN A 257 6.41 2.45 8.15
N GLU A 258 7.01 3.01 9.19
CA GLU A 258 7.89 4.17 9.05
C GLU A 258 9.13 3.87 8.21
N LYS A 259 9.72 2.68 8.35
CA LYS A 259 10.84 2.26 7.49
C LYS A 259 10.40 2.15 6.03
N ILE A 260 9.24 1.54 5.76
CA ILE A 260 8.69 1.42 4.41
C ILE A 260 8.53 2.79 3.77
N ILE A 261 7.94 3.74 4.48
CA ILE A 261 7.73 5.11 3.98
C ILE A 261 9.05 5.87 3.81
N LYS A 262 10.02 5.70 4.74
CA LYS A 262 11.32 6.40 4.68
C LYS A 262 12.20 5.92 3.51
N VAL A 263 12.07 4.68 3.08
CA VAL A 263 12.75 4.18 1.87
C VAL A 263 12.36 5.02 0.66
N ASP A 264 11.12 5.49 0.60
CA ASP A 264 10.60 6.34 -0.49
C ASP A 264 11.28 7.71 -0.57
N PHE A 265 11.54 8.36 0.56
CA PHE A 265 12.18 9.68 0.59
C PHE A 265 13.65 9.67 0.16
N LYS A 266 14.36 8.54 0.29
CA LYS A 266 15.75 8.44 -0.17
C LYS A 266 15.86 8.33 -1.69
N ASN A 267 14.85 7.77 -2.34
CA ASN A 267 14.85 7.51 -3.79
C ASN A 267 14.10 8.56 -4.61
N SER A 268 13.42 9.52 -3.97
CA SER A 268 12.61 10.49 -4.70
C SER A 268 13.48 11.58 -5.33
N LYS A 269 13.24 11.86 -6.62
CA LYS A 269 13.78 13.02 -7.36
C LYS A 269 13.55 14.36 -6.64
N ILE A 270 12.63 14.39 -5.66
CA ILE A 270 12.30 15.55 -4.83
C ILE A 270 13.51 16.04 -4.02
N LYS A 271 14.37 15.14 -3.54
CA LYS A 271 15.60 15.53 -2.83
C LYS A 271 16.54 16.32 -3.74
N ASN A 272 16.59 15.97 -5.00
CA ASN A 272 17.41 16.68 -6.00
C ASN A 272 16.79 18.04 -6.38
N LEU A 273 15.45 18.12 -6.43
CA LEU A 273 14.76 19.40 -6.66
C LEU A 273 14.90 20.34 -5.47
N ILE A 274 14.66 19.89 -4.25
CA ILE A 274 14.83 20.71 -3.03
C ILE A 274 16.28 21.18 -2.90
N ASN A 275 17.25 20.30 -3.13
CA ASN A 275 18.67 20.69 -3.09
C ASN A 275 19.08 21.65 -4.23
N SER A 276 18.40 21.63 -5.37
CA SER A 276 18.61 22.59 -6.46
C SER A 276 18.00 23.96 -6.17
N TYR A 277 16.92 24.02 -5.36
CA TYR A 277 16.31 25.28 -4.92
C TYR A 277 17.00 25.90 -3.72
N LEU A 278 17.59 25.08 -2.82
CA LEU A 278 18.33 25.59 -1.65
C LEU A 278 19.76 26.03 -1.97
N LYS A 279 20.26 25.77 -3.18
CA LYS A 279 21.57 26.19 -3.68
C LYS A 279 21.53 27.43 -4.57
N ARG A 280 20.35 28.01 -4.76
CA ARG A 280 20.13 29.32 -5.40
C ARG A 280 19.68 30.35 -4.36
#